data_0318c9cb817b2e9a9b373bd9a0384684
#
_entry.id   0318c9cb817b2e9a9b373bd9a0384684
#
_cell.length_a   1.000
_cell.length_b   1.000
_cell.length_c   1.000
_cell.angle_alpha   90.00
_cell.angle_beta   90.00
_cell.angle_gamma   90.00
#
_symmetry.space_group_name_H-M   'P 1'
#
loop_
_entity.id
_entity.type
_entity.pdbx_description
1 polymer ?
#
loop_
_entity_poly.entity_id
_entity_poly.type
_entity_poly.pdbx_seq_one_letter_code
_entity_poly.pdbx_strand_id
1 'polypeptide(L)'
;MKNNASIALAAALTTALTAGPAISHNTFTAMTVPAGYIQDLEMRVTHGCKGSSPVNSVRIKIPEGVTRVSVNVVRDWKVETKMRKLPKPVPGEGGVMITETVDEIMWSAPKSMIPASGSYEGFRFRAHLPN
;
A
#
# COMPACT_ATOMS: atom_id res chain seq x y z
N MET A 1 58.93 41.65 11.02
CA MET A 1 58.40 40.25 11.07
C MET A 1 56.88 40.34 11.11
N LYS A 2 56.20 40.04 10.02
CA LYS A 2 54.73 40.09 9.88
C LYS A 2 54.25 38.66 9.61
N ASN A 3 53.55 38.07 10.60
CA ASN A 3 52.97 36.76 10.47
C ASN A 3 51.63 36.90 9.76
N ASN A 4 51.54 36.44 8.52
CA ASN A 4 50.30 36.29 7.81
C ASN A 4 49.72 34.90 8.12
N ALA A 5 48.78 34.84 9.05
CA ALA A 5 47.99 33.66 9.28
C ALA A 5 46.87 33.61 8.23
N SER A 6 47.01 32.73 7.25
CA SER A 6 45.99 32.46 6.27
C SER A 6 44.91 31.57 6.92
N ILE A 7 43.77 32.15 7.17
CA ILE A 7 42.59 31.39 7.63
C ILE A 7 41.94 30.77 6.38
N ALA A 8 42.13 29.49 6.20
CA ALA A 8 41.44 28.68 5.22
C ALA A 8 40.00 28.41 5.72
N LEU A 9 39.02 29.17 5.19
CA LEU A 9 37.62 28.94 5.45
C LEU A 9 37.18 27.71 4.63
N ALA A 10 37.13 26.56 5.26
CA ALA A 10 36.56 25.36 4.69
C ALA A 10 35.03 25.51 4.65
N ALA A 11 34.52 25.89 3.48
CA ALA A 11 33.08 25.85 3.21
C ALA A 11 32.63 24.40 3.11
N ALA A 12 32.11 23.84 4.19
CA ALA A 12 31.40 22.56 4.19
C ALA A 12 30.10 22.73 3.43
N LEU A 13 30.10 22.32 2.17
CA LEU A 13 28.89 22.28 1.33
C LEU A 13 28.07 21.09 1.80
N THR A 14 27.19 21.31 2.78
CA THR A 14 26.16 20.37 3.17
C THR A 14 25.11 20.33 2.06
N THR A 15 25.28 19.41 1.11
CA THR A 15 24.22 19.03 0.16
C THR A 15 23.15 18.31 0.98
N ALA A 16 22.14 19.05 1.41
CA ALA A 16 20.91 18.48 1.90
C ALA A 16 20.28 17.72 0.71
N LEU A 17 20.39 16.39 0.72
CA LEU A 17 19.59 15.54 -0.14
C LEU A 17 18.14 15.76 0.28
N THR A 18 17.45 16.63 -0.42
CA THR A 18 16.00 16.69 -0.37
C THR A 18 15.48 15.44 -1.06
N ALA A 19 15.27 14.39 -0.28
CA ALA A 19 14.47 13.26 -0.71
C ALA A 19 13.07 13.81 -0.98
N GLY A 20 12.79 14.16 -2.23
CA GLY A 20 11.45 14.52 -2.65
C GLY A 20 10.51 13.33 -2.36
N PRO A 21 9.24 13.58 -2.06
CA PRO A 21 8.29 12.52 -1.82
C PRO A 21 8.29 11.58 -3.04
N ALA A 22 8.56 10.29 -2.81
CA ALA A 22 8.38 9.27 -3.83
C ALA A 22 6.87 9.13 -4.05
N ILE A 23 6.34 9.81 -5.05
CA ILE A 23 4.95 9.72 -5.44
C ILE A 23 4.80 8.43 -6.24
N SER A 24 4.52 7.34 -5.54
CA SER A 24 4.02 6.12 -6.16
C SER A 24 2.53 6.32 -6.42
N HIS A 25 2.13 6.34 -7.67
CA HIS A 25 0.74 6.50 -8.08
C HIS A 25 0.00 5.14 -7.99
N ASN A 26 -0.29 4.69 -6.78
CA ASN A 26 -1.20 3.59 -6.59
C ASN A 26 -2.62 4.16 -6.55
N THR A 27 -3.47 3.72 -7.45
CA THR A 27 -4.83 4.23 -7.59
C THR A 27 -5.86 3.12 -7.51
N PHE A 28 -7.00 3.39 -6.88
CA PHE A 28 -8.17 2.55 -7.07
C PHE A 28 -8.75 2.79 -8.47
N THR A 29 -9.21 1.74 -9.13
CA THR A 29 -9.84 1.82 -10.46
C THR A 29 -11.18 2.55 -10.40
N ALA A 30 -11.90 2.43 -9.28
CA ALA A 30 -13.12 3.19 -9.00
C ALA A 30 -12.80 4.33 -8.03
N MET A 31 -13.05 5.57 -8.44
CA MET A 31 -12.83 6.74 -7.58
C MET A 31 -13.93 6.94 -6.54
N THR A 32 -15.12 6.43 -6.81
CA THR A 32 -16.27 6.47 -5.91
C THR A 32 -17.04 5.16 -5.99
N VAL A 33 -17.50 4.67 -4.86
CA VAL A 33 -18.30 3.45 -4.75
C VAL A 33 -19.44 3.67 -3.74
N PRO A 34 -20.59 3.01 -3.90
CA PRO A 34 -21.69 3.11 -2.96
C PRO A 34 -21.28 2.63 -1.56
N ALA A 35 -21.63 3.41 -0.54
CA ALA A 35 -21.51 3.02 0.86
C ALA A 35 -22.59 2.00 1.26
N GLY A 36 -22.37 1.26 2.35
CA GLY A 36 -23.33 0.31 2.89
C GLY A 36 -23.47 -1.01 2.14
N TYR A 37 -22.68 -1.24 1.11
CA TYR A 37 -22.76 -2.44 0.27
C TYR A 37 -21.41 -3.16 0.16
N ILE A 38 -21.47 -4.41 -0.29
CA ILE A 38 -20.26 -5.14 -0.70
C ILE A 38 -19.78 -4.60 -2.04
N GLN A 39 -18.52 -4.23 -2.11
CA GLN A 39 -17.87 -3.69 -3.30
C GLN A 39 -16.67 -4.54 -3.70
N ASP A 40 -16.47 -4.70 -4.99
CA ASP A 40 -15.23 -5.22 -5.57
C ASP A 40 -14.29 -4.04 -5.82
N LEU A 41 -13.16 -4.02 -5.13
CA LEU A 41 -12.18 -2.94 -5.17
C LEU A 41 -10.90 -3.45 -5.81
N GLU A 42 -10.34 -2.67 -6.72
CA GLU A 42 -9.06 -2.96 -7.34
C GLU A 42 -8.10 -1.79 -7.13
N MET A 43 -6.99 -2.07 -6.48
CA MET A 43 -5.86 -1.16 -6.43
C MET A 43 -4.88 -1.50 -7.55
N ARG A 44 -4.62 -0.53 -8.41
CA ARG A 44 -3.67 -0.65 -9.50
C ARG A 44 -2.32 -0.09 -9.10
N VAL A 45 -1.29 -0.92 -9.20
CA VAL A 45 0.11 -0.54 -9.01
C VAL A 45 0.75 -0.45 -10.38
N THR A 46 1.11 0.75 -10.82
CA THR A 46 1.45 1.04 -12.22
C THR A 46 2.93 1.02 -12.54
N HIS A 47 3.80 1.09 -11.55
CA HIS A 47 5.25 1.05 -11.73
C HIS A 47 5.98 0.84 -10.42
N GLY A 48 7.24 0.47 -10.52
CA GLY A 48 8.14 0.33 -9.38
C GLY A 48 8.54 1.67 -8.74
N CYS A 49 9.36 1.57 -7.73
CA CYS A 49 9.92 2.72 -7.03
C CYS A 49 10.89 3.50 -7.93
N LYS A 50 11.08 4.78 -7.61
CA LYS A 50 12.05 5.64 -8.28
C LYS A 50 13.44 4.99 -8.31
N GLY A 51 14.11 5.03 -9.46
CA GLY A 51 15.46 4.47 -9.61
C GLY A 51 15.52 3.02 -10.10
N SER A 52 14.51 2.54 -10.82
CA SER A 52 14.48 1.21 -11.46
C SER A 52 14.24 0.02 -10.52
N SER A 53 13.78 0.26 -9.30
CA SER A 53 13.44 -0.83 -8.38
C SER A 53 12.06 -1.37 -8.70
N PRO A 54 11.92 -2.68 -8.99
CA PRO A 54 10.61 -3.31 -9.20
C PRO A 54 9.83 -3.40 -7.88
N VAL A 55 8.49 -3.53 -7.98
CA VAL A 55 7.64 -3.80 -6.81
C VAL A 55 7.49 -5.30 -6.63
N ASN A 56 7.84 -5.81 -5.49
CA ASN A 56 7.71 -7.21 -5.10
C ASN A 56 6.82 -7.42 -3.85
N SER A 57 6.28 -6.36 -3.29
CA SER A 57 5.38 -6.40 -2.15
C SER A 57 4.40 -5.25 -2.20
N VAL A 58 3.13 -5.55 -1.97
CA VAL A 58 2.03 -4.58 -1.91
C VAL A 58 1.25 -4.83 -0.63
N ARG A 59 1.03 -3.78 0.15
CA ARG A 59 0.32 -3.84 1.42
C ARG A 59 -0.84 -2.86 1.43
N ILE A 60 -2.00 -3.33 1.87
CA ILE A 60 -3.19 -2.52 2.07
C ILE A 60 -3.62 -2.64 3.53
N LYS A 61 -3.72 -1.53 4.21
CA LYS A 61 -4.36 -1.45 5.52
C LYS A 61 -5.85 -1.23 5.30
N ILE A 62 -6.67 -2.05 5.94
CA ILE A 62 -8.13 -1.96 5.85
C ILE A 62 -8.63 -0.99 6.93
N PRO A 63 -9.34 0.09 6.56
CA PRO A 63 -9.87 1.06 7.51
C PRO A 63 -10.88 0.45 8.50
N GLU A 64 -11.07 1.12 9.63
CA GLU A 64 -12.15 0.78 10.55
C GLU A 64 -13.52 0.93 9.87
N GLY A 65 -14.47 0.11 10.29
CA GLY A 65 -15.81 0.06 9.70
C GLY A 65 -15.91 -0.83 8.46
N VAL A 66 -14.82 -1.10 7.76
CA VAL A 66 -14.79 -2.04 6.63
C VAL A 66 -14.76 -3.46 7.15
N THR A 67 -15.68 -4.29 6.67
CA THR A 67 -15.87 -5.68 7.12
C THR A 67 -16.04 -6.64 5.93
N ARG A 68 -16.17 -7.94 6.19
CA ARG A 68 -16.39 -8.98 5.17
C ARG A 68 -15.40 -8.92 4.02
N VAL A 69 -14.13 -8.78 4.36
CA VAL A 69 -13.06 -8.68 3.38
C VAL A 69 -12.71 -10.05 2.83
N SER A 70 -12.76 -10.20 1.50
CA SER A 70 -12.29 -11.36 0.76
C SER A 70 -11.22 -10.93 -0.23
N VAL A 71 -10.11 -11.64 -0.29
CA VAL A 71 -8.93 -11.22 -1.04
C VAL A 71 -8.77 -12.08 -2.28
N ASN A 72 -8.50 -11.45 -3.42
CA ASN A 72 -8.21 -12.16 -4.66
C ASN A 72 -6.79 -12.72 -4.66
N VAL A 73 -6.66 -13.92 -5.23
CA VAL A 73 -5.36 -14.56 -5.46
C VAL A 73 -4.79 -14.06 -6.78
N VAL A 74 -3.63 -13.44 -6.73
CA VAL A 74 -2.88 -13.01 -7.92
C VAL A 74 -1.86 -14.09 -8.27
N ARG A 75 -1.80 -14.49 -9.54
CA ARG A 75 -0.86 -15.54 -9.97
C ARG A 75 0.58 -15.16 -9.59
N ASP A 76 1.32 -16.12 -9.07
CA ASP A 76 2.72 -16.01 -8.64
C ASP A 76 2.97 -15.04 -7.47
N TRP A 77 1.89 -14.51 -6.87
CA TRP A 77 1.95 -13.72 -5.66
C TRP A 77 1.41 -14.51 -4.47
N LYS A 78 2.15 -14.50 -3.37
CA LYS A 78 1.68 -14.99 -2.09
C LYS A 78 0.79 -13.92 -1.46
N VAL A 79 -0.38 -14.30 -0.94
CA VAL A 79 -1.24 -13.41 -0.19
C VAL A 79 -1.27 -13.83 1.28
N GLU A 80 -1.14 -12.85 2.16
CA GLU A 80 -1.24 -13.00 3.62
C GLU A 80 -2.18 -11.92 4.16
N THR A 81 -2.94 -12.27 5.19
CA THR A 81 -3.85 -11.34 5.86
C THR A 81 -3.59 -11.34 7.35
N LYS A 82 -3.70 -10.15 7.97
CA LYS A 82 -3.80 -10.02 9.42
C LYS A 82 -5.24 -9.74 9.78
N MET A 83 -5.70 -10.34 10.86
CA MET A 83 -7.05 -10.16 11.39
C MET A 83 -7.04 -9.15 12.53
N ARG A 84 -8.16 -8.46 12.71
CA ARG A 84 -8.46 -7.67 13.91
C ARG A 84 -9.85 -8.02 14.43
N LYS A 85 -10.03 -7.93 15.76
CA LYS A 85 -11.35 -8.05 16.38
C LYS A 85 -12.19 -6.82 16.08
N LEU A 86 -13.48 -7.04 15.84
CA LEU A 86 -14.44 -5.95 15.72
C LEU A 86 -14.83 -5.45 17.12
N PRO A 87 -15.04 -4.13 17.31
CA PRO A 87 -15.53 -3.58 18.57
C PRO A 87 -16.91 -4.11 18.94
N LYS A 88 -17.73 -4.39 17.93
CA LYS A 88 -19.05 -5.03 18.07
C LYS A 88 -19.22 -6.06 16.95
N PRO A 89 -19.82 -7.22 17.24
CA PRO A 89 -20.17 -8.16 16.19
C PRO A 89 -21.10 -7.54 15.16
N VAL A 90 -20.91 -7.89 13.90
CA VAL A 90 -21.78 -7.44 12.79
C VAL A 90 -22.46 -8.64 12.13
N PRO A 91 -23.68 -8.49 11.59
CA PRO A 91 -24.33 -9.57 10.88
C PRO A 91 -23.54 -10.03 9.65
N GLY A 92 -23.35 -11.33 9.54
CA GLY A 92 -22.79 -12.01 8.39
C GLY A 92 -23.86 -12.68 7.54
N GLU A 93 -23.44 -13.49 6.59
CA GLU A 93 -24.36 -14.32 5.80
C GLU A 93 -24.93 -15.45 6.64
N GLY A 94 -26.19 -15.82 6.35
CA GLY A 94 -26.87 -16.92 7.03
C GLY A 94 -27.11 -16.70 8.53
N GLY A 95 -27.13 -15.46 9.00
CA GLY A 95 -27.37 -15.12 10.42
C GLY A 95 -26.17 -15.32 11.35
N VAL A 96 -25.01 -15.67 10.80
CA VAL A 96 -23.78 -15.81 11.60
C VAL A 96 -23.24 -14.42 11.93
N MET A 97 -22.88 -14.20 13.21
CA MET A 97 -22.26 -12.94 13.64
C MET A 97 -20.76 -12.97 13.38
N ILE A 98 -20.27 -11.94 12.70
CA ILE A 98 -18.83 -11.74 12.42
C ILE A 98 -18.24 -10.93 13.57
N THR A 99 -17.21 -11.48 14.22
CA THR A 99 -16.50 -10.86 15.34
C THR A 99 -15.10 -10.35 14.99
N GLU A 100 -14.61 -10.74 13.81
CA GLU A 100 -13.28 -10.39 13.31
C GLU A 100 -13.37 -9.97 11.84
N THR A 101 -12.43 -9.15 11.40
CA THR A 101 -12.27 -8.78 10.00
C THR A 101 -10.79 -8.69 9.64
N VAL A 102 -10.48 -8.66 8.36
CA VAL A 102 -9.12 -8.40 7.90
C VAL A 102 -8.72 -6.97 8.28
N ASP A 103 -7.55 -6.84 8.85
CA ASP A 103 -6.90 -5.58 9.23
C ASP A 103 -5.90 -5.11 8.18
N GLU A 104 -5.18 -6.06 7.61
CA GLU A 104 -4.14 -5.79 6.62
C GLU A 104 -4.07 -6.93 5.60
N ILE A 105 -3.90 -6.59 4.34
CA ILE A 105 -3.64 -7.52 3.26
C ILE A 105 -2.23 -7.26 2.75
N MET A 106 -1.45 -8.31 2.55
CA MET A 106 -0.12 -8.23 1.95
C MET A 106 0.01 -9.25 0.82
N TRP A 107 0.33 -8.76 -0.37
CA TRP A 107 0.78 -9.58 -1.49
C TRP A 107 2.29 -9.46 -1.62
N SER A 108 2.97 -10.57 -1.83
CA SER A 108 4.41 -10.61 -2.01
C SER A 108 4.81 -11.60 -3.10
N ALA A 109 5.78 -11.21 -3.91
CA ALA A 109 6.25 -12.00 -5.04
C ALA A 109 7.77 -11.88 -5.20
N PRO A 110 8.57 -12.73 -4.54
CA PRO A 110 10.02 -12.65 -4.63
C PRO A 110 10.56 -12.94 -6.05
N LYS A 111 9.76 -13.60 -6.89
CA LYS A 111 10.15 -13.97 -8.26
C LYS A 111 9.37 -13.24 -9.36
N SER A 112 8.16 -12.76 -9.06
CA SER A 112 7.26 -12.09 -10.00
C SER A 112 7.07 -10.65 -9.55
N MET A 113 7.81 -9.74 -10.12
CA MET A 113 7.85 -8.34 -9.71
C MET A 113 7.20 -7.46 -10.76
N ILE A 114 6.54 -6.40 -10.33
CA ILE A 114 6.09 -5.36 -11.25
C ILE A 114 7.32 -4.58 -11.69
N PRO A 115 7.65 -4.53 -12.99
CA PRO A 115 8.77 -3.77 -13.49
C PRO A 115 8.70 -2.29 -13.10
N ALA A 116 9.84 -1.62 -13.12
CA ALA A 116 9.92 -0.20 -12.78
C ALA A 116 9.11 0.71 -13.73
N SER A 117 8.82 0.24 -14.94
CA SER A 117 8.04 0.98 -15.94
C SER A 117 7.37 0.05 -16.96
N GLY A 118 6.35 0.56 -17.64
CA GLY A 118 5.71 -0.10 -18.78
C GLY A 118 4.74 -1.24 -18.44
N SER A 119 4.51 -1.51 -17.16
CA SER A 119 3.61 -2.57 -16.70
C SER A 119 2.80 -2.13 -15.50
N TYR A 120 1.72 -2.82 -15.23
CA TYR A 120 0.96 -2.67 -13.99
C TYR A 120 0.42 -4.02 -13.55
N GLU A 121 0.06 -4.11 -12.26
CA GLU A 121 -0.69 -5.24 -11.69
C GLU A 121 -1.90 -4.72 -10.91
N GLY A 122 -2.98 -5.48 -10.93
CA GLY A 122 -4.22 -5.18 -10.21
C GLY A 122 -4.40 -6.08 -8.99
N PHE A 123 -4.47 -5.48 -7.81
CA PHE A 123 -4.69 -6.16 -6.54
C PHE A 123 -6.12 -5.96 -6.10
N ARG A 124 -6.92 -7.03 -6.14
CA ARG A 124 -8.35 -6.98 -5.90
C ARG A 124 -8.72 -7.54 -4.55
N PHE A 125 -9.72 -6.95 -3.96
CA PHE A 125 -10.40 -7.49 -2.79
C PHE A 125 -11.85 -7.04 -2.78
N ARG A 126 -12.69 -7.83 -2.16
CA ARG A 126 -14.11 -7.52 -1.92
C ARG A 126 -14.26 -7.13 -0.47
N ALA A 127 -15.06 -6.10 -0.20
CA ALA A 127 -15.30 -5.65 1.15
C ALA A 127 -16.69 -5.02 1.30
N HIS A 128 -17.28 -5.14 2.48
CA HIS A 128 -18.46 -4.37 2.86
C HIS A 128 -18.01 -3.02 3.40
N LEU A 129 -18.44 -1.95 2.75
CA LEU A 129 -18.15 -0.58 3.15
C LEU A 129 -19.16 -0.09 4.19
N PRO A 130 -18.74 0.72 5.18
CA PRO A 130 -19.66 1.34 6.13
C PRO A 130 -20.58 2.35 5.44
N ASN A 131 -21.70 2.65 6.10
CA ASN A 131 -22.61 3.74 5.71
C ASN A 131 -21.99 5.11 5.97
#